data_1e96d3f2e7693ca8151a28f35db9b30a
#
_entry.id   1e96d3f2e7693ca8151a28f35db9b30a
#
_cell.length_a   1.000
_cell.length_b   1.000
_cell.length_c   1.000
_cell.angle_alpha   90.00
_cell.angle_beta   90.00
_cell.angle_gamma   90.00
#
_symmetry.space_group_name_H-M   'P 1'
#
loop_
_entity.id
_entity.type
_entity.pdbx_description
1 polymer ?
#
loop_
_entity_poly.entity_id
_entity_poly.type
_entity_poly.pdbx_seq_one_letter_code
_entity_poly.pdbx_strand_id
1 'polypeptide(L)'
;MATQDVETTRAEQLYNERKQRILDALSLRKPDRVPIVGPYQLFPYEYAGLPFRTAMEDYAAAREACHKFVDDFEPDADFGPLFAYPSKPMETLGIKWFKWAGHGLPDNVMYQYIEGEYMTADEYDEFLYDPSHFMAAKWLPRSFKAFEAFATGYPPMRRMMWFGWTGLLTLFTSPEMKESLQTAVQAGEELAEWFASLGQYGEELKAKGFPQAYAALDWTPFDIVGDTLRGTRGIMADMIRHPDKLLKAIEVATQISIEYGLDAKGAELPFCWIWPHKGSAGFMSDEQYARFYWPPFREVIEELIANGITPVIYFEGDETPRLKYFKEVPQGKVWFHFATMDMEKAHEVLGGHACISGNLPSYLLLTGTPDEVRDYAKYLIDTVGRDGGYIMDTSVMLDEAKPENVKAM
;
A
#
# COMPACT_ATOMS: atom_id res chain seq x y z
N MET A 1 39.19 7.43 -30.34
CA MET A 1 38.39 7.78 -29.17
C MET A 1 38.27 6.52 -28.34
N ALA A 2 39.04 6.42 -27.26
CA ALA A 2 38.96 5.29 -26.34
C ALA A 2 37.69 5.47 -25.50
N THR A 3 36.78 4.52 -25.61
CA THR A 3 35.68 4.35 -24.64
C THR A 3 36.33 4.06 -23.29
N GLN A 4 36.26 5.02 -22.36
CA GLN A 4 36.50 4.74 -20.96
C GLN A 4 35.38 3.77 -20.52
N ASP A 5 35.74 2.51 -20.32
CA ASP A 5 34.91 1.58 -19.54
C ASP A 5 34.82 2.18 -18.14
N VAL A 6 33.65 2.74 -17.81
CA VAL A 6 33.37 3.19 -16.44
C VAL A 6 33.26 1.92 -15.61
N GLU A 7 34.23 1.69 -14.75
CA GLU A 7 34.26 0.55 -13.84
C GLU A 7 33.05 0.66 -12.92
N THR A 8 32.08 -0.27 -13.05
CA THR A 8 30.83 -0.29 -12.25
C THR A 8 31.20 -0.49 -10.78
N THR A 9 30.69 0.36 -9.91
CA THR A 9 30.97 0.25 -8.47
C THR A 9 30.38 -1.03 -7.89
N ARG A 10 30.90 -1.50 -6.75
CA ARG A 10 30.36 -2.69 -6.05
C ARG A 10 28.88 -2.51 -5.68
N ALA A 11 28.47 -1.30 -5.29
CA ALA A 11 27.08 -0.99 -4.98
C ALA A 11 26.16 -1.11 -6.22
N GLU A 12 26.61 -0.57 -7.38
CA GLU A 12 25.86 -0.71 -8.64
C GLU A 12 25.75 -2.17 -9.10
N GLN A 13 26.79 -2.96 -8.89
CA GLN A 13 26.75 -4.41 -9.18
C GLN A 13 25.69 -5.11 -8.31
N LEU A 14 25.72 -4.89 -6.99
CA LEU A 14 24.75 -5.47 -6.05
C LEU A 14 23.32 -5.01 -6.36
N TYR A 15 23.13 -3.74 -6.69
CA TYR A 15 21.84 -3.19 -7.10
C TYR A 15 21.29 -3.94 -8.32
N ASN A 16 22.12 -4.09 -9.35
CA ASN A 16 21.73 -4.76 -10.59
C ASN A 16 21.46 -6.25 -10.38
N GLU A 17 22.26 -6.94 -9.56
CA GLU A 17 22.06 -8.35 -9.19
C GLU A 17 20.71 -8.55 -8.48
N ARG A 18 20.40 -7.73 -7.45
CA ARG A 18 19.14 -7.78 -6.72
C ARG A 18 17.94 -7.46 -7.61
N LYS A 19 18.03 -6.36 -8.37
CA LYS A 19 17.01 -5.97 -9.34
C LYS A 19 16.73 -7.09 -10.35
N GLN A 20 17.79 -7.66 -10.95
CA GLN A 20 17.63 -8.73 -11.95
C GLN A 20 16.98 -9.97 -11.34
N ARG A 21 17.34 -10.34 -10.11
CA ARG A 21 16.76 -11.48 -9.38
C ARG A 21 15.25 -11.31 -9.19
N ILE A 22 14.79 -10.13 -8.79
CA ILE A 22 13.36 -9.82 -8.66
C ILE A 22 12.67 -9.89 -10.03
N LEU A 23 13.26 -9.28 -11.08
CA LEU A 23 12.69 -9.28 -12.42
C LEU A 23 12.65 -10.68 -13.04
N ASP A 24 13.60 -11.56 -12.73
CA ASP A 24 13.56 -12.95 -13.17
C ASP A 24 12.41 -13.70 -12.53
N ALA A 25 12.20 -13.56 -11.22
CA ALA A 25 11.06 -14.15 -10.54
C ALA A 25 9.71 -13.64 -11.13
N LEU A 26 9.58 -12.32 -11.33
CA LEU A 26 8.38 -11.71 -11.92
C LEU A 26 8.11 -12.22 -13.35
N SER A 27 9.18 -12.43 -14.12
CA SER A 27 9.09 -12.95 -15.49
C SER A 27 8.97 -14.49 -15.53
N LEU A 28 8.70 -15.12 -14.40
CA LEU A 28 8.56 -16.58 -14.25
C LEU A 28 9.82 -17.36 -14.63
N ARG A 29 10.99 -16.72 -14.61
CA ARG A 29 12.29 -17.35 -14.78
C ARG A 29 12.87 -17.71 -13.42
N LYS A 30 13.70 -18.75 -13.41
CA LYS A 30 14.43 -19.14 -12.20
C LYS A 30 15.61 -18.20 -11.98
N PRO A 31 15.62 -17.41 -10.89
CA PRO A 31 16.76 -16.57 -10.53
C PRO A 31 17.92 -17.42 -9.98
N ASP A 32 19.06 -16.79 -9.73
CA ASP A 32 20.24 -17.41 -9.08
C ASP A 32 19.91 -17.96 -7.68
N ARG A 33 19.06 -17.27 -6.94
CA ARG A 33 18.38 -17.71 -5.72
C ARG A 33 16.99 -17.10 -5.64
N VAL A 34 16.14 -17.62 -4.78
CA VAL A 34 14.82 -16.98 -4.50
C VAL A 34 15.06 -15.58 -3.91
N PRO A 35 14.47 -14.52 -4.49
CA PRO A 35 14.56 -13.19 -3.91
C PRO A 35 13.76 -13.08 -2.62
N ILE A 36 14.23 -12.21 -1.71
CA ILE A 36 13.56 -11.90 -0.44
C ILE A 36 13.11 -10.45 -0.50
N VAL A 37 11.81 -10.25 -0.55
CA VAL A 37 11.19 -8.90 -0.60
C VAL A 37 9.86 -8.94 0.14
N GLY A 38 9.69 -8.08 1.11
CA GLY A 38 8.44 -7.94 1.84
C GLY A 38 8.35 -6.62 2.61
N PRO A 39 7.15 -6.25 3.05
CA PRO A 39 6.96 -5.08 3.91
C PRO A 39 7.33 -5.40 5.35
N TYR A 40 8.41 -4.81 5.84
CA TYR A 40 8.86 -4.90 7.22
C TYR A 40 8.40 -3.66 7.97
N GLN A 41 7.33 -3.76 8.76
CA GLN A 41 6.69 -2.60 9.39
C GLN A 41 7.40 -2.14 10.68
N LEU A 42 7.21 -2.88 11.78
CA LEU A 42 7.79 -2.51 13.08
C LEU A 42 9.17 -3.12 13.31
N PHE A 43 9.45 -4.26 12.69
CA PHE A 43 10.66 -5.03 12.96
C PHE A 43 11.98 -4.23 12.83
N PRO A 44 12.20 -3.37 11.79
CA PRO A 44 13.42 -2.56 11.71
C PRO A 44 13.64 -1.66 12.93
N TYR A 45 12.57 -1.09 13.47
CA TYR A 45 12.63 -0.19 14.62
C TYR A 45 12.88 -0.96 15.93
N GLU A 46 12.17 -2.06 16.15
CA GLU A 46 12.40 -2.94 17.30
C GLU A 46 13.81 -3.51 17.31
N TYR A 47 14.31 -3.95 16.15
CA TYR A 47 15.67 -4.45 16.00
C TYR A 47 16.72 -3.39 16.28
N ALA A 48 16.45 -2.13 15.93
CA ALA A 48 17.32 -1.00 16.26
C ALA A 48 17.16 -0.51 17.72
N GLY A 49 16.17 -1.01 18.45
CA GLY A 49 15.83 -0.52 19.80
C GLY A 49 15.20 0.88 19.80
N LEU A 50 14.61 1.28 18.69
CA LEU A 50 13.93 2.57 18.51
C LEU A 50 12.44 2.42 18.80
N PRO A 51 11.85 3.16 19.78
CA PRO A 51 10.41 3.17 19.94
C PRO A 51 9.69 3.63 18.67
N PHE A 52 8.60 2.97 18.30
CA PHE A 52 7.91 3.29 17.05
C PHE A 52 7.36 4.72 17.02
N ARG A 53 6.91 5.23 18.17
CA ARG A 53 6.56 6.65 18.30
C ARG A 53 7.70 7.57 17.86
N THR A 54 8.94 7.27 18.29
CA THR A 54 10.11 8.06 17.89
C THR A 54 10.34 7.99 16.37
N ALA A 55 10.13 6.81 15.74
CA ALA A 55 10.23 6.69 14.30
C ALA A 55 9.20 7.55 13.54
N MET A 56 8.00 7.76 14.09
CA MET A 56 6.97 8.64 13.54
C MET A 56 7.26 10.14 13.74
N GLU A 57 8.10 10.51 14.71
CA GLU A 57 8.42 11.89 15.10
C GLU A 57 9.82 12.32 14.61
N ASP A 58 10.79 11.39 14.53
CA ASP A 58 12.19 11.61 14.10
C ASP A 58 12.50 10.78 12.85
N TYR A 59 12.36 11.42 11.71
CA TYR A 59 12.56 10.78 10.41
C TYR A 59 14.01 10.36 10.14
N ALA A 60 15.00 11.03 10.76
CA ALA A 60 16.39 10.63 10.65
C ALA A 60 16.65 9.34 11.43
N ALA A 61 16.17 9.24 12.67
CA ALA A 61 16.26 8.01 13.46
C ALA A 61 15.53 6.84 12.79
N ALA A 62 14.37 7.09 12.15
CA ALA A 62 13.64 6.09 11.40
C ALA A 62 14.48 5.55 10.21
N ARG A 63 15.14 6.42 9.45
CA ARG A 63 16.04 5.99 8.35
C ARG A 63 17.22 5.18 8.87
N GLU A 64 17.87 5.61 9.95
CA GLU A 64 18.98 4.88 10.55
C GLU A 64 18.59 3.46 10.99
N ALA A 65 17.40 3.30 11.57
CA ALA A 65 16.87 1.98 11.94
C ALA A 65 16.66 1.08 10.72
N CYS A 66 16.07 1.62 9.63
CA CYS A 66 15.91 0.90 8.37
C CYS A 66 17.27 0.58 7.71
N HIS A 67 18.24 1.49 7.73
CA HIS A 67 19.59 1.21 7.24
C HIS A 67 20.28 0.09 8.03
N LYS A 68 20.15 0.10 9.37
CA LYS A 68 20.67 -1.01 10.19
C LYS A 68 20.04 -2.34 9.79
N PHE A 69 18.73 -2.36 9.52
CA PHE A 69 18.03 -3.55 9.08
C PHE A 69 18.58 -4.06 7.73
N VAL A 70 18.66 -3.23 6.70
CA VAL A 70 19.14 -3.68 5.39
C VAL A 70 20.61 -4.09 5.40
N ASP A 71 21.45 -3.45 6.22
CA ASP A 71 22.86 -3.81 6.36
C ASP A 71 23.05 -5.17 7.06
N ASP A 72 22.20 -5.53 8.01
CA ASP A 72 22.32 -6.75 8.81
C ASP A 72 21.57 -7.96 8.23
N PHE A 73 20.51 -7.74 7.44
CA PHE A 73 19.64 -8.81 6.88
C PHE A 73 19.72 -8.93 5.35
N GLU A 74 20.21 -7.93 4.65
CA GLU A 74 20.46 -7.94 3.19
C GLU A 74 19.27 -8.42 2.32
N PRO A 75 18.03 -7.88 2.48
CA PRO A 75 16.93 -8.20 1.58
C PRO A 75 17.25 -7.81 0.14
N ASP A 76 16.49 -8.31 -0.84
CA ASP A 76 16.70 -7.95 -2.24
C ASP A 76 16.09 -6.58 -2.62
N ALA A 77 15.13 -6.10 -1.85
CA ALA A 77 14.61 -4.73 -1.91
C ALA A 77 13.99 -4.37 -0.56
N ASP A 78 13.84 -3.06 -0.30
CA ASP A 78 13.29 -2.57 0.97
C ASP A 78 12.30 -1.42 0.78
N PHE A 79 11.35 -1.32 1.71
CA PHE A 79 10.35 -0.23 1.77
C PHE A 79 10.87 1.00 2.51
N GLY A 80 11.86 0.82 3.37
CA GLY A 80 12.33 1.87 4.26
C GLY A 80 11.28 2.33 5.27
N PRO A 81 11.37 3.58 5.72
CA PRO A 81 10.51 4.09 6.80
C PRO A 81 9.10 4.50 6.31
N LEU A 82 8.59 3.92 5.21
CA LEU A 82 7.29 4.26 4.63
C LEU A 82 6.14 4.09 5.63
N PHE A 83 6.16 3.04 6.44
CA PHE A 83 5.09 2.72 7.38
C PHE A 83 5.18 3.47 8.72
N ALA A 84 6.26 4.22 8.97
CA ALA A 84 6.33 5.20 10.06
C ALA A 84 5.65 6.49 9.61
N TYR A 85 4.31 6.48 9.58
CA TYR A 85 3.52 7.64 9.18
C TYR A 85 3.86 8.87 10.02
N PRO A 86 3.89 10.08 9.43
CA PRO A 86 4.34 11.29 10.11
C PRO A 86 3.33 11.75 11.17
N SER A 87 3.68 11.65 12.45
CA SER A 87 2.79 12.00 13.57
C SER A 87 2.37 13.47 13.53
N LYS A 88 3.31 14.37 13.25
CA LYS A 88 3.12 15.81 13.32
C LYS A 88 2.01 16.34 12.38
N PRO A 89 2.00 16.08 11.06
CA PRO A 89 0.91 16.54 10.19
C PRO A 89 -0.42 15.86 10.49
N MET A 90 -0.40 14.59 10.98
CA MET A 90 -1.62 13.90 11.41
C MET A 90 -2.26 14.60 12.61
N GLU A 91 -1.44 15.08 13.56
CA GLU A 91 -1.88 15.86 14.71
C GLU A 91 -2.35 17.26 14.28
N THR A 92 -1.59 17.95 13.42
CA THR A 92 -1.93 19.26 12.88
C THR A 92 -3.29 19.24 12.18
N LEU A 93 -3.57 18.23 11.35
CA LEU A 93 -4.86 18.06 10.69
C LEU A 93 -5.98 17.60 11.63
N GLY A 94 -5.64 16.98 12.76
CA GLY A 94 -6.60 16.37 13.67
C GLY A 94 -7.36 15.23 13.01
N ILE A 95 -6.63 14.21 12.52
CA ILE A 95 -7.19 13.01 11.87
C ILE A 95 -8.16 12.29 12.81
N LYS A 96 -9.36 11.94 12.32
CA LYS A 96 -10.41 11.32 13.14
C LYS A 96 -10.49 9.80 12.97
N TRP A 97 -9.85 9.24 11.95
CA TRP A 97 -9.96 7.83 11.57
C TRP A 97 -8.71 6.99 11.86
N PHE A 98 -7.69 7.60 12.52
CA PHE A 98 -6.54 6.89 13.05
C PHE A 98 -6.31 7.19 14.54
N LYS A 99 -5.85 6.17 15.28
CA LYS A 99 -5.05 6.30 16.49
C LYS A 99 -3.65 5.77 16.17
N TRP A 100 -2.62 6.34 16.76
CA TRP A 100 -1.23 5.93 16.51
C TRP A 100 -0.39 6.02 17.79
N ALA A 101 0.85 5.56 17.71
CA ALA A 101 1.79 5.54 18.83
C ALA A 101 1.88 6.91 19.55
N GLY A 102 1.66 6.93 20.86
CA GLY A 102 1.60 8.15 21.65
C GLY A 102 0.30 8.96 21.54
N HIS A 103 -0.56 8.67 20.57
CA HIS A 103 -1.85 9.34 20.31
C HIS A 103 -3.01 8.36 20.41
N GLY A 104 -3.31 7.94 21.64
CA GLY A 104 -4.38 6.98 21.96
C GLY A 104 -3.96 5.51 21.90
N LEU A 105 -2.70 5.23 21.55
CA LEU A 105 -2.07 3.91 21.60
C LEU A 105 -0.72 3.98 22.38
N PRO A 106 -0.22 2.84 22.88
CA PRO A 106 1.14 2.75 23.44
C PRO A 106 2.21 3.09 22.40
N ASP A 107 3.41 3.49 22.86
CA ASP A 107 4.49 4.00 22.02
C ASP A 107 5.05 2.99 20.99
N ASN A 108 4.84 1.69 21.20
CA ASN A 108 5.29 0.62 20.30
C ASN A 108 4.14 -0.07 19.56
N VAL A 109 2.99 0.58 19.43
CA VAL A 109 1.87 0.09 18.62
C VAL A 109 1.73 1.00 17.41
N MET A 110 1.72 0.43 16.21
CA MET A 110 1.74 1.17 14.95
C MET A 110 0.59 2.16 14.81
N TYR A 111 -0.57 1.65 14.49
CA TYR A 111 -1.80 2.43 14.38
C TYR A 111 -3.03 1.53 14.56
N GLN A 112 -4.14 2.17 14.83
CA GLN A 112 -5.46 1.55 14.79
C GLN A 112 -6.35 2.38 13.88
N TYR A 113 -6.85 1.75 12.82
CA TYR A 113 -7.91 2.32 11.99
C TYR A 113 -9.22 2.37 12.76
N ILE A 114 -9.89 3.53 12.71
CA ILE A 114 -11.21 3.73 13.29
C ILE A 114 -12.20 3.80 12.14
N GLU A 115 -12.89 2.71 11.89
CA GLU A 115 -13.88 2.65 10.83
C GLU A 115 -15.01 3.66 11.08
N GLY A 116 -15.42 4.37 10.02
CA GLY A 116 -16.51 5.33 10.03
C GLY A 116 -17.36 5.25 8.77
N GLU A 117 -18.60 5.76 8.85
CA GLU A 117 -19.46 6.01 7.71
C GLU A 117 -19.31 7.50 7.34
N TYR A 118 -18.54 7.79 6.29
CA TYR A 118 -18.25 9.15 5.83
C TYR A 118 -19.18 9.61 4.69
N MET A 119 -19.97 8.69 4.15
CA MET A 119 -21.05 8.92 3.19
C MET A 119 -22.24 8.04 3.57
N THR A 120 -23.44 8.61 3.72
CA THR A 120 -24.67 7.86 3.94
C THR A 120 -25.27 7.37 2.61
N ALA A 121 -26.16 6.38 2.65
CA ALA A 121 -26.74 5.79 1.43
C ALA A 121 -27.57 6.79 0.59
N ASP A 122 -28.16 7.80 1.21
CA ASP A 122 -28.91 8.87 0.54
C ASP A 122 -28.01 9.91 -0.13
N GLU A 123 -26.71 9.94 0.19
CA GLU A 123 -25.74 10.88 -0.40
C GLU A 123 -25.09 10.36 -1.70
N TYR A 124 -25.38 9.13 -2.16
CA TYR A 124 -24.81 8.62 -3.42
C TYR A 124 -25.04 9.55 -4.62
N ASP A 125 -26.23 10.11 -4.77
CA ASP A 125 -26.54 10.97 -5.91
C ASP A 125 -25.72 12.27 -5.87
N GLU A 126 -25.43 12.80 -4.67
CA GLU A 126 -24.57 13.96 -4.49
C GLU A 126 -23.12 13.62 -4.83
N PHE A 127 -22.59 12.49 -4.33
CA PHE A 127 -21.26 12.01 -4.66
C PHE A 127 -21.09 11.76 -6.15
N LEU A 128 -22.02 11.04 -6.79
CA LEU A 128 -21.95 10.71 -8.21
C LEU A 128 -22.09 11.95 -9.11
N TYR A 129 -22.78 12.99 -8.64
CA TYR A 129 -22.93 14.23 -9.41
C TYR A 129 -21.65 15.06 -9.44
N ASP A 130 -20.92 15.14 -8.32
CA ASP A 130 -19.65 15.88 -8.20
C ASP A 130 -18.77 15.28 -7.10
N PRO A 131 -18.02 14.21 -7.42
CA PRO A 131 -17.16 13.54 -6.45
C PRO A 131 -16.18 14.48 -5.77
N SER A 132 -15.55 15.40 -6.53
CA SER A 132 -14.56 16.34 -6.00
C SER A 132 -15.16 17.30 -4.98
N HIS A 133 -16.37 17.81 -5.26
CA HIS A 133 -17.07 18.65 -4.30
C HIS A 133 -17.49 17.87 -3.06
N PHE A 134 -17.98 16.64 -3.23
CA PHE A 134 -18.35 15.78 -2.11
C PHE A 134 -17.14 15.55 -1.19
N MET A 135 -15.98 15.24 -1.75
CA MET A 135 -14.75 15.04 -0.98
C MET A 135 -14.39 16.32 -0.20
N ALA A 136 -14.43 17.49 -0.84
CA ALA A 136 -14.07 18.74 -0.18
C ALA A 136 -15.10 19.17 0.89
N ALA A 137 -16.40 19.12 0.59
CA ALA A 137 -17.46 19.67 1.44
C ALA A 137 -18.04 18.70 2.47
N LYS A 138 -17.84 17.39 2.28
CA LYS A 138 -18.41 16.36 3.16
C LYS A 138 -17.33 15.47 3.79
N TRP A 139 -16.46 14.86 2.96
CA TRP A 139 -15.50 13.89 3.43
C TRP A 139 -14.39 14.54 4.28
N LEU A 140 -13.75 15.59 3.79
CA LEU A 140 -12.68 16.29 4.52
C LEU A 140 -13.15 16.76 5.91
N PRO A 141 -14.31 17.47 6.07
CA PRO A 141 -14.79 17.87 7.39
C PRO A 141 -15.13 16.71 8.33
N ARG A 142 -15.59 15.59 7.77
CA ARG A 142 -15.91 14.39 8.55
C ARG A 142 -14.64 13.65 9.00
N SER A 143 -13.57 13.74 8.22
CA SER A 143 -12.31 13.01 8.39
C SER A 143 -11.27 13.77 9.17
N PHE A 144 -11.26 15.11 9.12
CA PHE A 144 -10.23 15.96 9.73
C PHE A 144 -10.86 17.14 10.48
N LYS A 145 -10.35 17.41 11.68
CA LYS A 145 -10.79 18.56 12.48
C LYS A 145 -10.47 19.87 11.79
N ALA A 146 -9.29 19.97 11.17
CA ALA A 146 -8.82 21.17 10.47
C ALA A 146 -9.75 21.65 9.35
N PHE A 147 -10.56 20.76 8.77
CA PHE A 147 -11.43 21.07 7.65
C PHE A 147 -12.93 21.19 8.02
N GLU A 148 -13.29 21.26 9.30
CA GLU A 148 -14.71 21.34 9.71
C GLU A 148 -15.43 22.54 9.11
N ALA A 149 -14.74 23.67 8.88
CA ALA A 149 -15.32 24.86 8.24
C ALA A 149 -15.74 24.63 6.78
N PHE A 150 -15.18 23.63 6.10
CA PHE A 150 -15.54 23.29 4.72
C PHE A 150 -16.97 22.78 4.59
N ALA A 151 -17.52 22.15 5.65
CA ALA A 151 -18.89 21.64 5.66
C ALA A 151 -19.95 22.72 5.36
N THR A 152 -19.70 23.97 5.76
CA THR A 152 -20.65 25.06 5.63
C THR A 152 -20.24 26.12 4.60
N GLY A 153 -18.98 26.13 4.19
CA GLY A 153 -18.42 27.23 3.40
C GLY A 153 -17.77 26.83 2.08
N TYR A 154 -17.48 25.56 1.82
CA TYR A 154 -16.79 25.16 0.60
C TYR A 154 -17.77 25.08 -0.60
N PRO A 155 -17.66 25.96 -1.61
CA PRO A 155 -18.61 25.98 -2.70
C PRO A 155 -18.22 24.99 -3.80
N PRO A 156 -19.21 24.50 -4.58
CA PRO A 156 -18.89 23.70 -5.75
C PRO A 156 -18.08 24.51 -6.77
N MET A 157 -16.85 24.05 -7.07
CA MET A 157 -15.93 24.77 -7.97
C MET A 157 -16.50 24.95 -9.37
N ARG A 158 -17.43 24.10 -9.84
CA ARG A 158 -18.17 24.27 -11.09
C ARG A 158 -18.97 25.57 -11.16
N ARG A 159 -19.26 26.21 -10.02
CA ARG A 159 -19.95 27.52 -9.98
C ARG A 159 -19.01 28.72 -10.20
N MET A 160 -17.71 28.51 -10.40
CA MET A 160 -16.74 29.56 -10.75
C MET A 160 -16.99 30.18 -12.15
N MET A 161 -17.75 29.48 -13.00
CA MET A 161 -18.07 30.00 -14.34
C MET A 161 -18.74 31.36 -14.29
N TRP A 162 -18.46 32.20 -15.30
CA TRP A 162 -18.93 33.59 -15.41
C TRP A 162 -18.47 34.39 -14.19
N PHE A 163 -19.40 35.08 -13.53
CA PHE A 163 -19.14 35.88 -12.34
C PHE A 163 -19.27 35.10 -11.01
N GLY A 164 -19.50 33.78 -11.05
CA GLY A 164 -19.61 32.95 -9.85
C GLY A 164 -18.38 33.00 -8.95
N TRP A 165 -17.17 33.23 -9.52
CA TRP A 165 -15.93 33.39 -8.79
C TRP A 165 -15.96 34.53 -7.77
N THR A 166 -16.73 35.59 -8.00
CA THR A 166 -16.83 36.74 -7.08
C THR A 166 -17.40 36.33 -5.74
N GLY A 167 -18.49 35.58 -5.72
CA GLY A 167 -19.07 35.02 -4.50
C GLY A 167 -18.21 33.92 -3.88
N LEU A 168 -17.59 33.08 -4.71
CA LEU A 168 -16.77 31.97 -4.26
C LEU A 168 -15.52 32.43 -3.49
N LEU A 169 -14.79 33.42 -4.03
CA LEU A 169 -13.60 33.92 -3.37
C LEU A 169 -13.90 34.64 -2.04
N THR A 170 -15.08 35.20 -1.88
CA THR A 170 -15.46 35.83 -0.60
C THR A 170 -15.64 34.81 0.52
N LEU A 171 -15.97 33.57 0.21
CA LEU A 171 -16.09 32.51 1.21
C LEU A 171 -14.74 32.16 1.89
N PHE A 172 -13.63 32.28 1.16
CA PHE A 172 -12.30 32.10 1.72
C PHE A 172 -11.86 33.21 2.69
N THR A 173 -12.65 34.26 2.85
CA THR A 173 -12.32 35.36 3.75
C THR A 173 -12.91 35.23 5.15
N SER A 174 -13.76 34.22 5.41
CA SER A 174 -14.24 33.97 6.77
C SER A 174 -13.09 33.58 7.69
N PRO A 175 -13.14 33.90 8.99
CA PRO A 175 -12.08 33.55 9.93
C PRO A 175 -11.81 32.04 9.98
N GLU A 176 -12.87 31.24 10.02
CA GLU A 176 -12.81 29.77 10.13
C GLU A 176 -12.21 29.14 8.87
N MET A 177 -12.56 29.66 7.69
CA MET A 177 -12.00 29.18 6.42
C MET A 177 -10.51 29.56 6.30
N LYS A 178 -10.12 30.76 6.73
CA LYS A 178 -8.72 31.17 6.76
C LYS A 178 -7.89 30.27 7.67
N GLU A 179 -8.39 29.96 8.85
CA GLU A 179 -7.73 29.05 9.79
C GLU A 179 -7.56 27.65 9.17
N SER A 180 -8.62 27.09 8.57
CA SER A 180 -8.55 25.80 7.88
C SER A 180 -7.49 25.78 6.77
N LEU A 181 -7.45 26.83 5.93
CA LEU A 181 -6.47 26.92 4.85
C LEU A 181 -5.04 27.10 5.37
N GLN A 182 -4.84 27.89 6.42
CA GLN A 182 -3.52 28.04 7.07
C GLN A 182 -3.04 26.73 7.68
N THR A 183 -3.92 25.99 8.36
CA THR A 183 -3.62 24.67 8.90
C THR A 183 -3.27 23.66 7.78
N ALA A 184 -3.98 23.70 6.65
CA ALA A 184 -3.67 22.89 5.50
C ALA A 184 -2.28 23.17 4.93
N VAL A 185 -1.88 24.46 4.83
CA VAL A 185 -0.54 24.87 4.39
C VAL A 185 0.51 24.33 5.35
N GLN A 186 0.32 24.52 6.65
CA GLN A 186 1.25 24.00 7.67
C GLN A 186 1.41 22.49 7.59
N ALA A 187 0.31 21.76 7.52
CA ALA A 187 0.36 20.29 7.38
C ALA A 187 1.04 19.86 6.08
N GLY A 188 0.84 20.60 4.99
CA GLY A 188 1.54 20.37 3.72
C GLY A 188 3.04 20.55 3.82
N GLU A 189 3.54 21.56 4.53
CA GLU A 189 4.96 21.78 4.80
C GLU A 189 5.54 20.63 5.64
N GLU A 190 4.82 20.20 6.68
CA GLU A 190 5.21 19.06 7.54
C GLU A 190 5.24 17.73 6.75
N LEU A 191 4.29 17.50 5.84
CA LEU A 191 4.29 16.34 4.95
C LEU A 191 5.45 16.38 3.94
N ALA A 192 5.79 17.56 3.43
CA ALA A 192 6.92 17.72 2.52
C ALA A 192 8.26 17.31 3.17
N GLU A 193 8.44 17.59 4.46
CA GLU A 193 9.61 17.12 5.24
C GLU A 193 9.67 15.59 5.30
N TRP A 194 8.54 14.93 5.53
CA TRP A 194 8.46 13.47 5.56
C TRP A 194 8.75 12.85 4.19
N PHE A 195 8.12 13.36 3.11
CA PHE A 195 8.39 12.88 1.75
C PHE A 195 9.86 13.10 1.34
N ALA A 196 10.45 14.23 1.71
CA ALA A 196 11.88 14.48 1.48
C ALA A 196 12.75 13.44 2.19
N SER A 197 12.37 13.04 3.42
CA SER A 197 13.05 11.99 4.16
C SER A 197 12.94 10.61 3.49
N LEU A 198 11.76 10.26 2.95
CA LEU A 198 11.59 9.02 2.16
C LEU A 198 12.44 9.04 0.89
N GLY A 199 12.45 10.16 0.17
CA GLY A 199 13.29 10.33 -1.01
C GLY A 199 14.79 10.20 -0.70
N GLN A 200 15.24 10.82 0.39
CA GLN A 200 16.62 10.70 0.87
C GLN A 200 16.98 9.24 1.17
N TYR A 201 16.09 8.51 1.86
CA TYR A 201 16.29 7.08 2.12
C TYR A 201 16.45 6.27 0.83
N GLY A 202 15.61 6.52 -0.18
CA GLY A 202 15.70 5.84 -1.47
C GLY A 202 17.06 6.02 -2.15
N GLU A 203 17.62 7.26 -2.14
CA GLU A 203 18.95 7.54 -2.69
C GLU A 203 20.06 6.85 -1.86
N GLU A 204 19.99 6.90 -0.54
CA GLU A 204 20.93 6.24 0.37
C GLU A 204 20.88 4.71 0.21
N LEU A 205 19.69 4.15 0.06
CA LEU A 205 19.44 2.72 -0.18
C LEU A 205 20.10 2.27 -1.50
N LYS A 206 19.88 3.03 -2.58
CA LYS A 206 20.49 2.79 -3.89
C LYS A 206 22.02 2.86 -3.84
N ALA A 207 22.57 3.84 -3.12
CA ALA A 207 24.01 3.99 -2.92
C ALA A 207 24.64 2.80 -2.18
N LYS A 208 23.86 2.06 -1.38
CA LYS A 208 24.25 0.81 -0.71
C LYS A 208 24.03 -0.44 -1.60
N GLY A 209 23.40 -0.29 -2.76
CA GLY A 209 23.15 -1.37 -3.70
C GLY A 209 21.84 -2.14 -3.44
N PHE A 210 20.85 -1.49 -2.85
CA PHE A 210 19.52 -2.06 -2.63
C PHE A 210 18.46 -1.31 -3.47
N PRO A 211 17.61 -2.03 -4.21
CA PRO A 211 16.42 -1.46 -4.83
C PRO A 211 15.36 -1.05 -3.81
N GLN A 212 14.58 -0.02 -4.15
CA GLN A 212 13.36 0.30 -3.42
C GLN A 212 12.23 -0.66 -3.84
N ALA A 213 11.47 -1.17 -2.86
CA ALA A 213 10.49 -2.22 -3.08
C ALA A 213 9.14 -1.72 -3.63
N TYR A 214 8.90 -0.41 -3.68
CA TYR A 214 7.65 0.19 -4.16
C TYR A 214 7.90 1.45 -4.99
N ALA A 215 6.91 1.78 -5.82
CA ALA A 215 6.85 3.06 -6.54
C ALA A 215 5.51 3.77 -6.32
N ALA A 216 4.42 3.02 -6.15
CA ALA A 216 3.12 3.54 -5.78
C ALA A 216 2.41 2.60 -4.80
N LEU A 217 1.43 3.14 -4.09
CA LEU A 217 0.51 2.42 -3.21
C LEU A 217 -0.92 2.68 -3.70
N ASP A 218 -1.76 1.65 -3.69
CA ASP A 218 -3.13 1.75 -4.17
C ASP A 218 -4.08 0.81 -3.40
N TRP A 219 -5.36 0.98 -3.63
CA TRP A 219 -6.45 0.19 -3.06
C TRP A 219 -7.40 -0.25 -4.16
N THR A 220 -8.11 -1.37 -3.95
CA THR A 220 -9.08 -1.80 -4.95
C THR A 220 -10.28 -0.83 -5.01
N PRO A 221 -10.94 -0.68 -6.16
CA PRO A 221 -12.06 0.24 -6.31
C PRO A 221 -13.20 0.02 -5.30
N PHE A 222 -13.53 -1.24 -5.01
CA PHE A 222 -14.52 -1.58 -4.01
C PHE A 222 -14.09 -1.13 -2.60
N ASP A 223 -12.82 -1.33 -2.26
CA ASP A 223 -12.29 -0.96 -0.95
C ASP A 223 -12.17 0.57 -0.81
N ILE A 224 -11.84 1.30 -1.88
CA ILE A 224 -11.90 2.78 -1.86
C ILE A 224 -13.29 3.25 -1.42
N VAL A 225 -14.36 2.70 -2.01
CA VAL A 225 -15.74 3.04 -1.60
C VAL A 225 -16.03 2.55 -0.17
N GLY A 226 -15.59 1.34 0.17
CA GLY A 226 -15.83 0.71 1.47
C GLY A 226 -15.09 1.38 2.62
N ASP A 227 -13.80 1.62 2.46
CA ASP A 227 -12.95 2.14 3.54
C ASP A 227 -13.07 3.66 3.68
N THR A 228 -13.18 4.37 2.55
CA THR A 228 -13.16 5.83 2.55
C THR A 228 -14.54 6.45 2.75
N LEU A 229 -15.61 5.82 2.22
CA LEU A 229 -16.94 6.45 2.17
C LEU A 229 -17.96 5.73 3.03
N ARG A 230 -18.23 4.43 2.76
CA ARG A 230 -19.43 3.74 3.26
C ARG A 230 -19.23 2.99 4.57
N GLY A 231 -18.00 2.67 4.94
CA GLY A 231 -17.71 1.70 5.99
C GLY A 231 -18.16 0.27 5.61
N THR A 232 -17.67 -0.73 6.35
CA THR A 232 -17.95 -2.15 6.06
C THR A 232 -19.44 -2.47 6.09
N ARG A 233 -20.17 -1.99 7.09
CA ARG A 233 -21.62 -2.24 7.20
C ARG A 233 -22.41 -1.58 6.06
N GLY A 234 -22.05 -0.36 5.70
CA GLY A 234 -22.70 0.40 4.64
C GLY A 234 -22.52 -0.30 3.29
N ILE A 235 -21.30 -0.59 2.88
CA ILE A 235 -21.03 -1.17 1.57
C ILE A 235 -21.62 -2.58 1.43
N MET A 236 -21.60 -3.39 2.51
CA MET A 236 -22.21 -4.72 2.50
C MET A 236 -23.74 -4.65 2.34
N ALA A 237 -24.38 -3.67 2.98
CA ALA A 237 -25.82 -3.44 2.81
C ALA A 237 -26.16 -2.93 1.41
N ASP A 238 -25.30 -2.08 0.83
CA ASP A 238 -25.50 -1.44 -0.46
C ASP A 238 -25.42 -2.43 -1.63
N MET A 239 -24.64 -3.50 -1.53
CA MET A 239 -24.66 -4.59 -2.52
C MET A 239 -26.07 -5.17 -2.74
N ILE A 240 -26.93 -5.09 -1.72
CA ILE A 240 -28.30 -5.61 -1.75
C ILE A 240 -29.33 -4.49 -1.97
N ARG A 241 -29.17 -3.36 -1.26
CA ARG A 241 -30.18 -2.30 -1.20
C ARG A 241 -30.02 -1.24 -2.28
N HIS A 242 -28.78 -0.98 -2.70
CA HIS A 242 -28.41 0.10 -3.63
C HIS A 242 -27.39 -0.36 -4.69
N PRO A 243 -27.53 -1.56 -5.30
CA PRO A 243 -26.50 -2.17 -6.14
C PRO A 243 -26.07 -1.28 -7.33
N ASP A 244 -27.03 -0.59 -7.96
CA ASP A 244 -26.75 0.23 -9.13
C ASP A 244 -26.01 1.53 -8.77
N LYS A 245 -26.31 2.12 -7.61
CA LYS A 245 -25.57 3.29 -7.11
C LYS A 245 -24.16 2.90 -6.65
N LEU A 246 -24.03 1.75 -5.99
CA LEU A 246 -22.73 1.21 -5.59
C LEU A 246 -21.84 0.94 -6.82
N LEU A 247 -22.36 0.30 -7.86
CA LEU A 247 -21.61 0.05 -9.10
C LEU A 247 -21.10 1.36 -9.73
N LYS A 248 -21.92 2.39 -9.80
CA LYS A 248 -21.49 3.71 -10.30
C LYS A 248 -20.42 4.37 -9.42
N ALA A 249 -20.52 4.22 -8.09
CA ALA A 249 -19.48 4.72 -7.19
C ALA A 249 -18.17 3.94 -7.36
N ILE A 250 -18.25 2.63 -7.61
CA ILE A 250 -17.09 1.79 -7.93
C ILE A 250 -16.45 2.22 -9.28
N GLU A 251 -17.26 2.57 -10.30
CA GLU A 251 -16.72 3.13 -11.56
C GLU A 251 -15.90 4.41 -11.33
N VAL A 252 -16.37 5.32 -10.47
CA VAL A 252 -15.59 6.50 -10.06
C VAL A 252 -14.32 6.08 -9.33
N ALA A 253 -14.41 5.15 -8.38
CA ALA A 253 -13.28 4.66 -7.62
C ALA A 253 -12.26 3.91 -8.50
N THR A 254 -12.69 3.27 -9.59
CA THR A 254 -11.80 2.61 -10.57
C THR A 254 -10.86 3.62 -11.23
N GLN A 255 -11.38 4.77 -11.64
CA GLN A 255 -10.55 5.82 -12.22
C GLN A 255 -9.57 6.41 -11.19
N ILE A 256 -10.01 6.59 -9.94
CA ILE A 256 -9.16 7.05 -8.84
C ILE A 256 -8.03 6.06 -8.57
N SER A 257 -8.33 4.76 -8.50
CA SER A 257 -7.33 3.70 -8.31
C SER A 257 -6.31 3.68 -9.47
N ILE A 258 -6.77 3.77 -10.73
CA ILE A 258 -5.87 3.86 -11.88
C ILE A 258 -4.94 5.09 -11.74
N GLU A 259 -5.45 6.26 -11.37
CA GLU A 259 -4.65 7.48 -11.16
C GLU A 259 -3.57 7.25 -10.10
N TYR A 260 -3.90 6.68 -8.94
CA TYR A 260 -2.91 6.34 -7.90
C TYR A 260 -1.84 5.36 -8.39
N GLY A 261 -2.25 4.31 -9.08
CA GLY A 261 -1.31 3.32 -9.59
C GLY A 261 -0.36 3.89 -10.66
N LEU A 262 -0.83 4.85 -11.48
CA LEU A 262 -0.02 5.52 -12.51
C LEU A 262 1.12 6.36 -11.93
N ASP A 263 1.12 6.70 -10.64
CA ASP A 263 2.25 7.35 -9.96
C ASP A 263 3.54 6.49 -10.01
N ALA A 264 3.42 5.17 -10.20
CA ALA A 264 4.56 4.28 -10.39
C ALA A 264 5.22 4.42 -11.77
N LYS A 265 4.61 5.13 -12.71
CA LYS A 265 5.09 5.19 -14.10
C LYS A 265 6.46 5.86 -14.21
N GLY A 266 7.39 5.17 -14.86
CA GLY A 266 8.75 5.66 -15.06
C GLY A 266 9.74 5.34 -13.94
N ALA A 267 9.30 4.72 -12.85
CA ALA A 267 10.19 4.21 -11.82
C ALA A 267 11.05 3.05 -12.36
N GLU A 268 12.25 2.85 -11.79
CA GLU A 268 13.16 1.75 -12.18
C GLU A 268 12.56 0.36 -11.90
N LEU A 269 11.84 0.22 -10.79
CA LEU A 269 10.98 -0.91 -10.45
C LEU A 269 9.57 -0.34 -10.28
N PRO A 270 8.74 -0.34 -11.33
CA PRO A 270 7.43 0.29 -11.32
C PRO A 270 6.40 -0.62 -10.61
N PHE A 271 6.63 -0.87 -9.32
CA PHE A 271 5.76 -1.70 -8.49
C PHE A 271 4.68 -0.83 -7.85
N CYS A 272 3.42 -1.12 -8.20
CA CYS A 272 2.25 -0.58 -7.53
C CYS A 272 1.69 -1.63 -6.56
N TRP A 273 1.83 -1.39 -5.27
CA TRP A 273 1.30 -2.26 -4.24
C TRP A 273 -0.16 -1.95 -3.96
N ILE A 274 -1.00 -2.97 -4.04
CA ILE A 274 -2.45 -2.88 -3.88
C ILE A 274 -2.87 -3.82 -2.75
N TRP A 275 -3.58 -3.28 -1.75
CA TRP A 275 -4.09 -4.05 -0.60
C TRP A 275 -5.59 -4.28 -0.71
N PRO A 276 -6.03 -5.51 -1.10
CA PRO A 276 -7.44 -5.90 -1.03
C PRO A 276 -7.88 -6.17 0.41
N HIS A 277 -8.95 -5.52 0.85
CA HIS A 277 -9.47 -5.70 2.21
C HIS A 277 -10.76 -6.52 2.28
N LYS A 278 -11.74 -6.22 1.42
CA LYS A 278 -13.11 -6.77 1.54
C LYS A 278 -13.47 -7.81 0.47
N GLY A 279 -12.48 -8.23 -0.35
CA GLY A 279 -12.67 -9.22 -1.42
C GLY A 279 -12.70 -10.68 -0.96
N SER A 280 -12.19 -10.97 0.24
CA SER A 280 -12.07 -12.35 0.72
C SER A 280 -13.43 -13.03 0.92
N ALA A 281 -13.43 -14.37 0.94
CA ALA A 281 -14.64 -15.17 1.10
C ALA A 281 -15.35 -14.94 2.44
N GLY A 282 -14.68 -14.37 3.44
CA GLY A 282 -15.27 -13.97 4.72
C GLY A 282 -16.17 -12.74 4.62
N PHE A 283 -15.95 -11.87 3.63
CA PHE A 283 -16.73 -10.65 3.44
C PHE A 283 -17.84 -10.79 2.40
N MET A 284 -17.62 -11.50 1.31
CA MET A 284 -18.61 -11.60 0.25
C MET A 284 -18.65 -12.97 -0.43
N SER A 285 -19.82 -13.32 -0.97
CA SER A 285 -20.00 -14.54 -1.77
C SER A 285 -19.22 -14.47 -3.09
N ASP A 286 -19.08 -15.62 -3.75
CA ASP A 286 -18.44 -15.67 -5.08
C ASP A 286 -19.21 -14.87 -6.13
N GLU A 287 -20.55 -14.89 -6.06
CA GLU A 287 -21.41 -14.11 -6.95
C GLU A 287 -21.24 -12.59 -6.74
N GLN A 288 -21.15 -12.15 -5.48
CA GLN A 288 -20.89 -10.74 -5.14
C GLN A 288 -19.51 -10.32 -5.60
N TYR A 289 -18.49 -11.17 -5.40
CA TYR A 289 -17.13 -10.93 -5.87
C TYR A 289 -17.08 -10.77 -7.39
N ALA A 290 -17.69 -11.68 -8.13
CA ALA A 290 -17.78 -11.64 -9.58
C ALA A 290 -18.54 -10.41 -10.12
N ARG A 291 -19.46 -9.84 -9.34
CA ARG A 291 -20.27 -8.69 -9.76
C ARG A 291 -19.66 -7.34 -9.36
N PHE A 292 -19.21 -7.20 -8.11
CA PHE A 292 -18.87 -5.90 -7.53
C PHE A 292 -17.37 -5.69 -7.35
N TYR A 293 -16.59 -6.77 -7.21
CA TYR A 293 -15.20 -6.65 -6.80
C TYR A 293 -14.23 -6.92 -7.96
N TRP A 294 -14.29 -8.11 -8.56
CA TRP A 294 -13.30 -8.56 -9.53
C TRP A 294 -13.27 -7.75 -10.83
N PRO A 295 -14.40 -7.46 -11.53
CA PRO A 295 -14.35 -6.75 -12.80
C PRO A 295 -13.66 -5.38 -12.72
N PRO A 296 -14.00 -4.46 -11.80
CA PRO A 296 -13.33 -3.18 -11.66
C PRO A 296 -11.87 -3.33 -11.20
N PHE A 297 -11.58 -4.31 -10.34
CA PHE A 297 -10.21 -4.56 -9.90
C PHE A 297 -9.33 -5.10 -11.04
N ARG A 298 -9.86 -6.00 -11.86
CA ARG A 298 -9.17 -6.48 -13.07
C ARG A 298 -8.89 -5.35 -14.05
N GLU A 299 -9.83 -4.42 -14.25
CA GLU A 299 -9.64 -3.23 -15.07
C GLU A 299 -8.43 -2.41 -14.60
N VAL A 300 -8.31 -2.15 -13.30
CA VAL A 300 -7.14 -1.46 -12.71
C VAL A 300 -5.86 -2.24 -13.02
N ILE A 301 -5.83 -3.54 -12.76
CA ILE A 301 -4.65 -4.40 -13.01
C ILE A 301 -4.23 -4.32 -14.49
N GLU A 302 -5.18 -4.46 -15.42
CA GLU A 302 -4.92 -4.46 -16.87
C GLU A 302 -4.42 -3.08 -17.33
N GLU A 303 -4.99 -1.98 -16.82
CA GLU A 303 -4.57 -0.62 -17.16
C GLU A 303 -3.16 -0.30 -16.64
N LEU A 304 -2.82 -0.71 -15.43
CA LEU A 304 -1.46 -0.56 -14.89
C LEU A 304 -0.45 -1.33 -15.74
N ILE A 305 -0.75 -2.57 -16.12
CA ILE A 305 0.10 -3.39 -16.99
C ILE A 305 0.28 -2.73 -18.35
N ALA A 306 -0.77 -2.17 -18.95
CA ALA A 306 -0.72 -1.47 -20.23
C ALA A 306 0.21 -0.23 -20.17
N ASN A 307 0.38 0.37 -19.01
CA ASN A 307 1.29 1.48 -18.76
C ASN A 307 2.69 1.06 -18.29
N GLY A 308 3.01 -0.25 -18.32
CA GLY A 308 4.33 -0.78 -17.96
C GLY A 308 4.57 -0.90 -16.46
N ILE A 309 3.51 -0.86 -15.65
CA ILE A 309 3.55 -0.99 -14.20
C ILE A 309 3.27 -2.44 -13.83
N THR A 310 3.95 -2.94 -12.82
CA THR A 310 3.70 -4.28 -12.25
C THR A 310 2.80 -4.15 -11.02
N PRO A 311 1.53 -4.61 -11.10
CA PRO A 311 0.69 -4.69 -9.92
C PRO A 311 1.22 -5.74 -8.95
N VAL A 312 1.38 -5.38 -7.69
CA VAL A 312 1.70 -6.26 -6.56
C VAL A 312 0.49 -6.32 -5.65
N ILE A 313 -0.19 -7.46 -5.65
CA ILE A 313 -1.46 -7.63 -4.94
C ILE A 313 -1.19 -8.34 -3.62
N TYR A 314 -1.38 -7.65 -2.51
CA TYR A 314 -1.07 -8.15 -1.17
C TYR A 314 -2.33 -8.63 -0.46
N PHE A 315 -2.62 -9.93 -0.55
CA PHE A 315 -3.78 -10.55 0.10
C PHE A 315 -3.47 -10.97 1.54
N GLU A 316 -4.23 -10.46 2.47
CA GLU A 316 -4.12 -10.79 3.90
C GLU A 316 -4.98 -12.00 4.32
N GLY A 317 -5.99 -12.33 3.51
CA GLY A 317 -6.93 -13.42 3.76
C GLY A 317 -6.62 -14.71 3.00
N ASP A 318 -7.48 -15.73 3.19
CA ASP A 318 -7.48 -16.93 2.37
C ASP A 318 -8.24 -16.69 1.06
N GLU A 319 -7.47 -16.65 -0.03
CA GLU A 319 -7.98 -16.40 -1.39
C GLU A 319 -8.18 -17.70 -2.20
N THR A 320 -8.12 -18.87 -1.56
CA THR A 320 -8.35 -20.17 -2.24
C THR A 320 -9.61 -20.17 -3.12
N PRO A 321 -10.78 -19.65 -2.68
CA PRO A 321 -11.98 -19.59 -3.53
C PRO A 321 -11.88 -18.63 -4.70
N ARG A 322 -10.91 -17.70 -4.68
CA ARG A 322 -10.71 -16.64 -5.68
C ARG A 322 -9.64 -16.98 -6.73
N LEU A 323 -8.82 -17.99 -6.53
CA LEU A 323 -7.70 -18.38 -7.40
C LEU A 323 -8.07 -18.46 -8.90
N LYS A 324 -9.30 -18.89 -9.21
CA LYS A 324 -9.79 -18.99 -10.60
C LYS A 324 -9.79 -17.64 -11.33
N TYR A 325 -10.07 -16.54 -10.63
CA TYR A 325 -10.10 -15.20 -11.20
C TYR A 325 -8.69 -14.69 -11.51
N PHE A 326 -7.70 -15.04 -10.70
CA PHE A 326 -6.33 -14.55 -10.87
C PHE A 326 -5.64 -15.08 -12.13
N LYS A 327 -6.21 -16.12 -12.77
CA LYS A 327 -5.77 -16.58 -14.10
C LYS A 327 -6.30 -15.71 -15.26
N GLU A 328 -7.21 -14.82 -15.02
CA GLU A 328 -7.75 -13.93 -16.06
C GLU A 328 -6.80 -12.77 -16.40
N VAL A 329 -5.81 -12.48 -15.53
CA VAL A 329 -4.84 -11.41 -15.78
C VAL A 329 -3.73 -11.87 -16.75
N PRO A 330 -3.03 -10.94 -17.45
CA PRO A 330 -1.95 -11.28 -18.37
C PRO A 330 -0.81 -12.06 -17.70
N GLN A 331 -0.38 -13.16 -18.31
CA GLN A 331 0.66 -14.05 -17.82
C GLN A 331 2.00 -13.31 -17.60
N GLY A 332 2.65 -13.53 -16.46
CA GLY A 332 3.97 -13.00 -16.12
C GLY A 332 3.98 -11.47 -15.92
N LYS A 333 2.83 -10.88 -15.58
CA LYS A 333 2.69 -9.43 -15.42
C LYS A 333 2.24 -8.99 -14.03
N VAL A 334 1.83 -9.91 -13.18
CA VAL A 334 1.31 -9.63 -11.83
C VAL A 334 2.10 -10.42 -10.80
N TRP A 335 2.28 -9.82 -9.65
CA TRP A 335 2.83 -10.45 -8.46
C TRP A 335 1.74 -10.54 -7.40
N PHE A 336 1.36 -11.77 -7.00
CA PHE A 336 0.40 -12.02 -5.94
C PHE A 336 1.11 -12.45 -4.66
N HIS A 337 0.91 -11.71 -3.59
CA HIS A 337 1.30 -12.10 -2.24
C HIS A 337 0.13 -12.77 -1.52
N PHE A 338 0.38 -13.88 -0.84
CA PHE A 338 -0.62 -14.61 -0.08
C PHE A 338 -0.18 -14.80 1.37
N ALA A 339 -0.92 -14.21 2.32
CA ALA A 339 -0.60 -14.31 3.74
C ALA A 339 -0.94 -15.67 4.35
N THR A 340 -2.14 -16.17 4.12
CA THR A 340 -2.71 -17.33 4.85
C THR A 340 -3.16 -18.47 3.96
N MET A 341 -2.71 -18.53 2.71
CA MET A 341 -3.11 -19.55 1.75
C MET A 341 -2.18 -20.78 1.81
N ASP A 342 -2.72 -21.92 1.41
CA ASP A 342 -1.93 -23.09 1.02
C ASP A 342 -1.13 -22.78 -0.25
N MET A 343 0.20 -22.65 -0.11
CA MET A 343 1.07 -22.22 -1.19
C MET A 343 1.24 -23.29 -2.28
N GLU A 344 1.06 -24.58 -1.97
CA GLU A 344 1.04 -25.64 -3.00
C GLU A 344 -0.16 -25.47 -3.92
N LYS A 345 -1.35 -25.20 -3.37
CA LYS A 345 -2.56 -24.89 -4.17
C LYS A 345 -2.41 -23.61 -4.98
N ALA A 346 -1.80 -22.58 -4.39
CA ALA A 346 -1.51 -21.36 -5.14
C ALA A 346 -0.60 -21.66 -6.34
N HIS A 347 0.45 -22.46 -6.12
CA HIS A 347 1.38 -22.88 -7.17
C HIS A 347 0.74 -23.81 -8.22
N GLU A 348 -0.12 -24.75 -7.82
CA GLU A 348 -0.87 -25.60 -8.75
C GLU A 348 -1.71 -24.78 -9.75
N VAL A 349 -2.31 -23.68 -9.28
CA VAL A 349 -3.19 -22.84 -10.12
C VAL A 349 -2.40 -21.76 -10.86
N LEU A 350 -1.49 -21.06 -10.19
CA LEU A 350 -0.82 -19.86 -10.69
C LEU A 350 0.63 -20.09 -11.13
N GLY A 351 1.23 -21.25 -10.82
CA GLY A 351 2.58 -21.59 -11.24
C GLY A 351 2.73 -21.50 -12.76
N GLY A 352 3.77 -20.79 -13.22
CA GLY A 352 3.98 -20.50 -14.64
C GLY A 352 2.98 -19.52 -15.25
N HIS A 353 2.07 -18.92 -14.45
CA HIS A 353 1.14 -17.88 -14.89
C HIS A 353 1.43 -16.52 -14.25
N ALA A 354 1.61 -16.47 -12.95
CA ALA A 354 1.92 -15.24 -12.20
C ALA A 354 3.04 -15.49 -11.19
N CYS A 355 3.77 -14.45 -10.81
CA CYS A 355 4.67 -14.50 -9.69
C CYS A 355 3.86 -14.55 -8.40
N ILE A 356 4.25 -15.43 -7.47
CA ILE A 356 3.61 -15.54 -6.16
C ILE A 356 4.62 -15.33 -5.05
N SER A 357 4.18 -14.78 -3.90
CA SER A 357 5.04 -14.59 -2.73
C SER A 357 4.32 -14.92 -1.42
N GLY A 358 5.09 -14.92 -0.37
CA GLY A 358 4.66 -15.35 0.96
C GLY A 358 5.09 -16.81 1.15
N ASN A 359 4.68 -17.50 2.14
CA ASN A 359 4.00 -17.04 3.35
C ASN A 359 4.68 -17.69 4.56
N LEU A 360 5.95 -17.34 4.77
CA LEU A 360 6.63 -17.83 5.97
C LEU A 360 5.87 -17.34 7.21
N PRO A 361 5.34 -18.24 8.06
CA PRO A 361 4.45 -17.85 9.13
C PRO A 361 5.14 -16.93 10.15
N SER A 362 4.58 -15.74 10.39
CA SER A 362 5.12 -14.75 11.34
C SER A 362 5.25 -15.33 12.76
N TYR A 363 4.37 -16.25 13.17
CA TYR A 363 4.50 -16.91 14.47
C TYR A 363 5.79 -17.76 14.60
N LEU A 364 6.30 -18.35 13.50
CA LEU A 364 7.59 -19.03 13.51
C LEU A 364 8.75 -18.06 13.73
N LEU A 365 8.66 -16.86 13.15
CA LEU A 365 9.66 -15.82 13.36
C LEU A 365 9.67 -15.32 14.81
N LEU A 366 8.50 -15.27 15.45
CA LEU A 366 8.37 -14.79 16.84
C LEU A 366 8.68 -15.88 17.87
N THR A 367 8.13 -17.09 17.72
CA THR A 367 8.17 -18.13 18.77
C THR A 367 8.98 -19.36 18.40
N GLY A 368 9.24 -19.59 17.11
CA GLY A 368 9.98 -20.74 16.62
C GLY A 368 11.49 -20.69 16.90
N THR A 369 12.18 -21.68 16.35
CA THR A 369 13.64 -21.79 16.35
C THR A 369 14.20 -21.50 14.95
N PRO A 370 15.47 -21.11 14.81
CA PRO A 370 16.10 -20.92 13.51
C PRO A 370 16.05 -22.16 12.60
N ASP A 371 16.05 -23.37 13.16
CA ASP A 371 15.95 -24.60 12.39
C ASP A 371 14.54 -24.79 11.81
N GLU A 372 13.50 -24.58 12.59
CA GLU A 372 12.11 -24.63 12.11
C GLU A 372 11.85 -23.60 11.01
N VAL A 373 12.40 -22.37 11.14
CA VAL A 373 12.31 -21.35 10.10
C VAL A 373 13.02 -21.78 8.82
N ARG A 374 14.26 -22.30 8.92
CA ARG A 374 14.99 -22.82 7.76
C ARG A 374 14.28 -23.97 7.06
N ASP A 375 13.70 -24.89 7.83
CA ASP A 375 12.97 -26.03 7.26
C ASP A 375 11.72 -25.56 6.50
N TYR A 376 10.99 -24.59 7.05
CA TYR A 376 9.82 -24.02 6.36
C TYR A 376 10.22 -23.20 5.13
N ALA A 377 11.28 -22.39 5.20
CA ALA A 377 11.80 -21.63 4.06
C ALA A 377 12.24 -22.58 2.92
N LYS A 378 12.95 -23.67 3.24
CA LYS A 378 13.31 -24.72 2.27
C LYS A 378 12.08 -25.37 1.66
N TYR A 379 11.06 -25.71 2.47
CA TYR A 379 9.81 -26.25 1.98
C TYR A 379 9.19 -25.33 0.92
N LEU A 380 9.10 -24.01 1.17
CA LEU A 380 8.58 -23.06 0.20
C LEU A 380 9.45 -22.98 -1.07
N ILE A 381 10.78 -22.97 -0.93
CA ILE A 381 11.70 -22.95 -2.06
C ILE A 381 11.54 -24.22 -2.92
N ASP A 382 11.46 -25.38 -2.30
CA ASP A 382 11.42 -26.68 -2.97
C ASP A 382 10.06 -26.97 -3.62
N THR A 383 8.97 -26.45 -3.07
CA THR A 383 7.61 -26.67 -3.57
C THR A 383 7.14 -25.56 -4.51
N VAL A 384 7.32 -24.30 -4.13
CA VAL A 384 6.79 -23.15 -4.84
C VAL A 384 7.84 -22.46 -5.71
N GLY A 385 9.07 -22.34 -5.20
CA GLY A 385 10.17 -21.63 -5.85
C GLY A 385 10.99 -22.48 -6.83
N ARG A 386 10.76 -23.78 -6.91
CA ARG A 386 11.58 -24.75 -7.66
C ARG A 386 11.79 -24.37 -9.12
N ASP A 387 10.74 -23.94 -9.78
CA ASP A 387 10.71 -23.66 -11.23
C ASP A 387 10.78 -22.17 -11.56
N GLY A 388 10.96 -21.28 -10.54
CA GLY A 388 10.91 -19.82 -10.65
C GLY A 388 9.52 -19.27 -10.36
N GLY A 389 9.34 -17.93 -10.52
CA GLY A 389 8.06 -17.29 -10.27
C GLY A 389 7.68 -17.18 -8.79
N TYR A 390 8.66 -17.22 -7.89
CA TYR A 390 8.44 -17.13 -6.45
C TYR A 390 9.37 -16.10 -5.79
N ILE A 391 8.82 -15.35 -4.84
CA ILE A 391 9.52 -14.39 -3.98
C ILE A 391 9.26 -14.77 -2.52
N MET A 392 10.31 -14.92 -1.73
CA MET A 392 10.21 -15.21 -0.29
C MET A 392 9.72 -13.95 0.43
N ASP A 393 8.69 -14.14 1.25
CA ASP A 393 8.15 -13.11 2.13
C ASP A 393 7.52 -13.77 3.36
N THR A 394 7.23 -12.98 4.36
CA THR A 394 6.49 -13.38 5.55
C THR A 394 4.99 -13.51 5.27
N SER A 395 4.26 -14.18 6.12
CA SER A 395 2.80 -14.35 5.95
C SER A 395 2.03 -13.03 6.05
N VAL A 396 2.44 -12.17 6.97
CA VAL A 396 1.92 -10.81 7.14
C VAL A 396 3.10 -9.85 7.26
N MET A 397 2.86 -8.56 7.15
CA MET A 397 3.88 -7.55 7.39
C MET A 397 4.58 -7.79 8.72
N LEU A 398 5.92 -7.74 8.72
CA LEU A 398 6.71 -8.16 9.87
C LEU A 398 6.78 -7.06 10.93
N ASP A 399 6.15 -7.32 12.07
CA ASP A 399 6.18 -6.46 13.25
C ASP A 399 7.19 -6.99 14.27
N GLU A 400 6.86 -8.07 14.97
CA GLU A 400 7.67 -8.66 16.02
C GLU A 400 8.32 -9.96 15.57
N ALA A 401 9.64 -10.09 15.76
CA ALA A 401 10.36 -11.35 15.45
C ALA A 401 11.69 -11.42 16.21
N LYS A 402 12.19 -12.64 16.40
CA LYS A 402 13.56 -12.84 16.90
C LYS A 402 14.54 -12.61 15.75
N PRO A 403 15.57 -11.76 15.92
CA PRO A 403 16.54 -11.48 14.86
C PRO A 403 17.21 -12.74 14.27
N GLU A 404 17.52 -13.74 15.11
CA GLU A 404 18.08 -15.00 14.68
C GLU A 404 17.15 -15.80 13.77
N ASN A 405 15.83 -15.69 13.96
CA ASN A 405 14.82 -16.33 13.12
C ASN A 405 14.68 -15.63 11.76
N VAL A 406 14.70 -14.29 11.74
CA VAL A 406 14.69 -13.52 10.49
C VAL A 406 15.97 -13.78 9.68
N LYS A 407 17.14 -13.93 10.34
CA LYS A 407 18.38 -14.36 9.69
C LYS A 407 18.33 -15.78 9.14
N ALA A 408 17.56 -16.66 9.76
CA ALA A 408 17.42 -18.04 9.32
C ALA A 408 16.55 -18.17 8.06
N MET A 409 15.58 -17.29 7.88
CA MET A 409 14.78 -17.14 6.67
C MET A 409 15.64 -16.68 5.50
#